data_874ae6983ec8773a8bfc07ff2ba5e384
#
_entry.id   874ae6983ec8773a8bfc07ff2ba5e384
#
_cell.length_a   1.000
_cell.length_b   1.000
_cell.length_c   1.000
_cell.angle_alpha   90.00
_cell.angle_beta   90.00
_cell.angle_gamma   90.00
#
_symmetry.space_group_name_H-M   'P 1'
#
loop_
_entity.id
_entity.type
_entity.pdbx_description
1 polymer ?
#
loop_
_entity_poly.entity_id
_entity_poly.type
_entity_poly.pdbx_seq_one_letter_code
_entity_poly.pdbx_strand_id
1 'polypeptide(L)'
;MKFDDYFKLKDMTLNITNGCNLKCVYCFEHDKDGRKMSVENAISIVEKCYQNYLKNRSEEDNNFMVSFFGGEPFLNFEVMEEVMKYSKEKGYSIDFGVTTNLTILTDHMIDIIEEYELGILVSIDGIKEIHDRNRCNSYDKVKDNVKKLVDRGLKYLLEARITVMPKDVTNLLESVQSLFDMGIENIAPVCVTDTEWSEEDYKNFDENLRKLWSWVIEVYNKEDNRKNLSVKMVEDYLEKVLLVPLDEYETKVCTAGTFSSCSIGVNGDILPCHQRHSVKKGYDDLIMGNIIEDTDIKEVEFNNGTINGAFDCNECIAKAVCKGGCPSENYTRIGDGNLMSDIQCTITMILVNVAILFQNEIMTSKNIRSHRLNILSQNMELLRILFDDVLIHEPNTKEYIKGLMYFYEKLTDAQDILLPSFRQSIDKVMEVLVNINRLYLINEEA
;
A
#
# COMPACT_ATOMS: atom_id res chain seq x y z
N MET A 1 -23.50 -17.74 11.15
CA MET A 1 -23.03 -18.25 9.82
C MET A 1 -21.57 -18.59 9.92
N LYS A 2 -21.09 -19.57 9.16
CA LYS A 2 -19.71 -20.05 9.23
C LYS A 2 -18.75 -19.18 8.41
N PHE A 3 -17.45 -19.39 8.61
CA PHE A 3 -16.39 -18.65 7.93
C PHE A 3 -16.59 -18.60 6.40
N ASP A 4 -16.84 -19.73 5.77
CA ASP A 4 -17.00 -19.83 4.32
C ASP A 4 -18.26 -19.18 3.74
N ASP A 5 -19.24 -18.83 4.59
CA ASP A 5 -20.46 -18.14 4.18
C ASP A 5 -20.21 -16.62 4.04
N TYR A 6 -19.23 -16.08 4.81
CA TYR A 6 -18.93 -14.67 4.87
C TYR A 6 -17.71 -14.28 4.03
N PHE A 7 -16.60 -15.02 4.19
CA PHE A 7 -15.34 -14.66 3.60
C PHE A 7 -15.25 -15.11 2.13
N LYS A 8 -14.69 -14.21 1.31
CA LYS A 8 -14.24 -14.44 -0.07
C LYS A 8 -12.81 -13.92 -0.16
N LEU A 9 -11.90 -14.66 0.47
CA LEU A 9 -10.55 -14.19 0.69
C LEU A 9 -9.77 -14.02 -0.61
N LYS A 10 -8.99 -12.95 -0.68
CA LYS A 10 -7.93 -12.70 -1.67
C LYS A 10 -6.55 -12.71 -1.01
N ASP A 11 -6.50 -12.38 0.27
CA ASP A 11 -5.29 -12.38 1.10
C ASP A 11 -5.63 -12.65 2.57
N MET A 12 -4.58 -12.94 3.34
CA MET A 12 -4.68 -13.01 4.79
C MET A 12 -3.39 -12.57 5.48
N THR A 13 -3.54 -12.08 6.72
CA THR A 13 -2.41 -11.87 7.62
C THR A 13 -2.46 -12.90 8.75
N LEU A 14 -1.36 -13.59 8.98
CA LEU A 14 -1.22 -14.59 10.03
C LEU A 14 -0.28 -14.07 11.12
N ASN A 15 -0.83 -13.71 12.29
CA ASN A 15 -0.04 -13.33 13.46
C ASN A 15 0.47 -14.60 14.16
N ILE A 16 1.72 -14.93 13.91
CA ILE A 16 2.32 -16.18 14.40
C ILE A 16 2.92 -16.07 15.79
N THR A 17 3.09 -14.84 16.31
CA THR A 17 3.58 -14.61 17.68
C THR A 17 3.20 -13.24 18.21
N ASN A 18 2.88 -13.13 19.50
CA ASN A 18 2.75 -11.86 20.20
C ASN A 18 4.11 -11.37 20.75
N GLY A 19 5.13 -12.24 20.79
CA GLY A 19 6.45 -11.90 21.28
C GLY A 19 7.23 -10.99 20.34
N CYS A 20 7.94 -10.01 20.90
CA CYS A 20 8.86 -9.17 20.17
C CYS A 20 10.12 -8.89 21.01
N ASN A 21 11.27 -8.87 20.38
CA ASN A 21 12.55 -8.56 21.01
C ASN A 21 12.88 -7.06 21.02
N LEU A 22 12.01 -6.19 20.46
CA LEU A 22 12.10 -4.73 20.49
C LEU A 22 10.92 -4.07 21.21
N LYS A 23 11.11 -2.78 21.58
CA LYS A 23 10.10 -1.90 22.18
C LYS A 23 10.08 -0.56 21.45
N CYS A 24 9.67 -0.57 20.19
CA CYS A 24 9.63 0.63 19.36
C CYS A 24 8.67 1.68 19.96
N VAL A 25 9.03 2.97 19.86
CA VAL A 25 8.30 4.06 20.53
C VAL A 25 6.87 4.28 20.02
N TYR A 26 6.61 3.90 18.77
CA TYR A 26 5.31 4.02 18.08
C TYR A 26 4.63 2.66 17.86
N CYS A 27 5.05 1.62 18.60
CA CYS A 27 4.53 0.28 18.36
C CYS A 27 3.07 0.18 18.79
N PHE A 28 2.19 -0.19 17.85
CA PHE A 28 0.78 -0.45 18.15
C PHE A 28 0.56 -1.80 18.88
N GLU A 29 1.55 -2.71 18.82
CA GLU A 29 1.54 -3.97 19.56
C GLU A 29 1.89 -3.72 21.04
N HIS A 30 0.87 -3.64 21.90
CA HIS A 30 1.04 -3.34 23.32
C HIS A 30 1.19 -4.60 24.17
N ASP A 31 0.50 -5.70 23.84
CA ASP A 31 0.49 -6.94 24.60
C ASP A 31 1.48 -7.97 24.03
N LYS A 32 2.76 -7.79 24.38
CA LYS A 32 3.85 -8.68 24.00
C LYS A 32 3.99 -9.82 25.01
N ASP A 33 2.95 -10.64 25.14
CA ASP A 33 2.86 -11.74 26.12
C ASP A 33 3.70 -12.98 25.75
N GLY A 34 4.32 -12.98 24.58
CA GLY A 34 5.21 -14.04 24.12
C GLY A 34 4.52 -15.30 23.59
N ARG A 35 3.18 -15.35 23.53
CA ARG A 35 2.45 -16.47 22.94
C ARG A 35 2.89 -16.67 21.49
N LYS A 36 2.94 -17.94 21.08
CA LYS A 36 3.30 -18.38 19.72
C LYS A 36 2.22 -19.28 19.16
N MET A 37 1.95 -19.13 17.87
CA MET A 37 1.12 -20.07 17.14
C MET A 37 1.88 -21.38 16.94
N SER A 38 1.22 -22.52 17.06
CA SER A 38 1.82 -23.81 16.72
C SER A 38 1.84 -24.04 15.21
N VAL A 39 2.77 -24.85 14.73
CA VAL A 39 2.85 -25.29 13.33
C VAL A 39 1.53 -25.90 12.85
N GLU A 40 0.95 -26.79 13.67
CA GLU A 40 -0.31 -27.46 13.35
C GLU A 40 -1.46 -26.47 13.13
N ASN A 41 -1.62 -25.52 14.04
CA ASN A 41 -2.65 -24.49 13.90
C ASN A 41 -2.41 -23.61 12.68
N ALA A 42 -1.17 -23.16 12.43
CA ALA A 42 -0.83 -22.33 11.29
C ALA A 42 -1.16 -23.03 9.96
N ILE A 43 -0.77 -24.28 9.80
CA ILE A 43 -1.07 -25.08 8.61
C ILE A 43 -2.59 -25.24 8.44
N SER A 44 -3.31 -25.60 9.50
CA SER A 44 -4.77 -25.76 9.44
C SER A 44 -5.50 -24.50 9.05
N ILE A 45 -5.04 -23.34 9.57
CA ILE A 45 -5.59 -22.03 9.25
C ILE A 45 -5.33 -21.67 7.78
N VAL A 46 -4.09 -21.79 7.33
CA VAL A 46 -3.73 -21.46 5.93
C VAL A 46 -4.46 -22.39 4.96
N GLU A 47 -4.57 -23.69 5.26
CA GLU A 47 -5.37 -24.63 4.49
C GLU A 47 -6.81 -24.16 4.34
N LYS A 48 -7.50 -23.86 5.46
CA LYS A 48 -8.90 -23.42 5.45
C LYS A 48 -9.08 -22.10 4.65
N CYS A 49 -8.18 -21.15 4.83
CA CYS A 49 -8.22 -19.88 4.10
C CYS A 49 -7.94 -20.06 2.60
N TYR A 50 -6.97 -20.91 2.23
CA TYR A 50 -6.68 -21.21 0.84
C TYR A 50 -7.82 -21.93 0.13
N GLN A 51 -8.49 -22.88 0.81
CA GLN A 51 -9.69 -23.53 0.25
C GLN A 51 -10.84 -22.54 0.06
N ASN A 52 -11.02 -21.57 0.98
CA ASN A 52 -11.97 -20.48 0.79
C ASN A 52 -11.62 -19.61 -0.44
N TYR A 53 -10.33 -19.27 -0.62
CA TYR A 53 -9.87 -18.57 -1.82
C TYR A 53 -10.17 -19.36 -3.09
N LEU A 54 -9.81 -20.63 -3.17
CA LEU A 54 -10.05 -21.47 -4.36
C LEU A 54 -11.53 -21.55 -4.74
N LYS A 55 -12.42 -21.59 -3.74
CA LYS A 55 -13.88 -21.64 -3.94
C LYS A 55 -14.43 -20.36 -4.55
N ASN A 56 -13.81 -19.21 -4.24
CA ASN A 56 -14.37 -17.90 -4.55
C ASN A 56 -13.56 -17.10 -5.59
N ARG A 57 -12.36 -17.58 -5.99
CA ARG A 57 -11.50 -16.84 -6.94
C ARG A 57 -12.12 -16.73 -8.33
N SER A 58 -11.87 -15.62 -8.99
CA SER A 58 -12.10 -15.44 -10.43
C SER A 58 -10.88 -15.89 -11.26
N GLU A 59 -11.04 -15.95 -12.59
CA GLU A 59 -9.91 -16.25 -13.51
C GLU A 59 -8.86 -15.11 -13.52
N GLU A 60 -9.24 -13.92 -13.09
CA GLU A 60 -8.37 -12.73 -13.04
C GLU A 60 -7.62 -12.60 -11.69
N ASP A 61 -7.99 -13.40 -10.68
CA ASP A 61 -7.33 -13.34 -9.38
C ASP A 61 -5.92 -13.94 -9.47
N ASN A 62 -4.95 -13.17 -8.97
CA ASN A 62 -3.56 -13.60 -8.82
C ASN A 62 -3.43 -14.70 -7.74
N ASN A 63 -2.19 -15.05 -7.38
CA ASN A 63 -1.92 -15.96 -6.27
C ASN A 63 -2.55 -15.46 -4.96
N PHE A 64 -2.88 -16.41 -4.08
CA PHE A 64 -3.31 -16.08 -2.72
C PHE A 64 -2.12 -15.51 -1.93
N MET A 65 -2.30 -14.39 -1.24
CA MET A 65 -1.24 -13.78 -0.44
C MET A 65 -1.38 -14.16 1.03
N VAL A 66 -0.31 -14.70 1.61
CA VAL A 66 -0.19 -14.94 3.06
C VAL A 66 0.92 -14.06 3.63
N SER A 67 0.55 -13.12 4.48
CA SER A 67 1.48 -12.22 5.16
C SER A 67 1.72 -12.67 6.60
N PHE A 68 2.93 -13.07 6.93
CA PHE A 68 3.32 -13.36 8.31
C PHE A 68 3.55 -12.07 9.09
N PHE A 69 2.96 -12.00 10.26
CA PHE A 69 3.01 -10.83 11.14
C PHE A 69 3.08 -11.25 12.61
N GLY A 70 3.04 -10.26 13.52
CA GLY A 70 3.01 -10.42 14.96
C GLY A 70 3.91 -9.40 15.65
N GLY A 71 4.38 -9.71 16.85
CA GLY A 71 5.40 -8.90 17.51
C GLY A 71 6.70 -8.85 16.70
N GLU A 72 7.36 -10.01 16.57
CA GLU A 72 8.47 -10.24 15.64
C GLU A 72 8.38 -11.68 15.10
N PRO A 73 7.96 -11.86 13.84
CA PRO A 73 7.73 -13.20 13.26
C PRO A 73 8.96 -14.10 13.27
N PHE A 74 10.17 -13.54 13.13
CA PHE A 74 11.40 -14.34 13.13
C PHE A 74 11.71 -15.00 14.48
N LEU A 75 11.01 -14.64 15.56
CA LEU A 75 11.03 -15.39 16.82
C LEU A 75 10.25 -16.73 16.75
N ASN A 76 9.46 -16.92 15.71
CA ASN A 76 8.69 -18.15 15.44
C ASN A 76 8.88 -18.61 13.99
N PHE A 77 10.12 -18.56 13.49
CA PHE A 77 10.45 -18.81 12.08
C PHE A 77 10.08 -20.22 11.62
N GLU A 78 10.18 -21.22 12.51
CA GLU A 78 9.78 -22.61 12.24
C GLU A 78 8.36 -22.70 11.67
N VAL A 79 7.43 -21.91 12.21
CA VAL A 79 6.04 -21.89 11.70
C VAL A 79 5.97 -21.38 10.27
N MET A 80 6.74 -20.36 9.94
CA MET A 80 6.80 -19.83 8.58
C MET A 80 7.35 -20.87 7.61
N GLU A 81 8.47 -21.51 7.97
CA GLU A 81 9.13 -22.55 7.17
C GLU A 81 8.18 -23.73 6.90
N GLU A 82 7.54 -24.26 7.94
CA GLU A 82 6.66 -25.42 7.79
C GLU A 82 5.37 -25.09 7.02
N VAL A 83 4.81 -23.88 7.14
CA VAL A 83 3.67 -23.42 6.33
C VAL A 83 4.05 -23.31 4.85
N MET A 84 5.20 -22.71 4.53
CA MET A 84 5.68 -22.58 3.15
C MET A 84 5.98 -23.94 2.53
N LYS A 85 6.65 -24.81 3.27
CA LYS A 85 6.94 -26.19 2.86
C LYS A 85 5.66 -26.98 2.58
N TYR A 86 4.71 -26.97 3.52
CA TYR A 86 3.40 -27.63 3.36
C TYR A 86 2.68 -27.15 2.11
N SER A 87 2.63 -25.83 1.90
CA SER A 87 1.96 -25.22 0.75
C SER A 87 2.60 -25.65 -0.57
N LYS A 88 3.94 -25.70 -0.63
CA LYS A 88 4.70 -26.21 -1.79
C LYS A 88 4.44 -27.69 -2.05
N GLU A 89 4.44 -28.54 -1.02
CA GLU A 89 4.13 -29.96 -1.12
C GLU A 89 2.70 -30.23 -1.62
N LYS A 90 1.75 -29.35 -1.26
CA LYS A 90 0.37 -29.40 -1.74
C LYS A 90 0.17 -28.81 -3.15
N GLY A 91 1.18 -28.15 -3.70
CA GLY A 91 1.08 -27.46 -4.98
C GLY A 91 0.17 -26.22 -4.94
N TYR A 92 0.09 -25.53 -3.80
CA TYR A 92 -0.68 -24.32 -3.65
C TYR A 92 0.02 -23.14 -4.30
N SER A 93 -0.76 -22.27 -4.96
CA SER A 93 -0.29 -21.02 -5.55
C SER A 93 -0.43 -19.90 -4.51
N ILE A 94 0.55 -19.78 -3.64
CA ILE A 94 0.58 -18.82 -2.53
C ILE A 94 1.85 -18.00 -2.63
N ASP A 95 1.69 -16.67 -2.59
CA ASP A 95 2.78 -15.73 -2.38
C ASP A 95 2.94 -15.45 -0.90
N PHE A 96 4.16 -15.49 -0.39
CA PHE A 96 4.45 -15.28 1.01
C PHE A 96 5.16 -13.96 1.25
N GLY A 97 4.74 -13.24 2.30
CA GLY A 97 5.38 -12.03 2.77
C GLY A 97 5.55 -12.03 4.29
N VAL A 98 6.50 -11.26 4.78
CA VAL A 98 6.71 -11.07 6.22
C VAL A 98 7.06 -9.62 6.54
N THR A 99 6.49 -9.09 7.63
CA THR A 99 6.96 -7.84 8.23
C THR A 99 7.85 -8.16 9.42
N THR A 100 9.11 -7.74 9.37
CA THR A 100 10.10 -8.05 10.41
C THR A 100 10.96 -6.84 10.77
N ASN A 101 11.43 -6.79 12.02
CA ASN A 101 12.46 -5.84 12.43
C ASN A 101 13.87 -6.28 11.98
N LEU A 102 13.99 -7.47 11.41
CA LEU A 102 15.19 -8.06 10.83
C LEU A 102 16.42 -8.05 11.77
N THR A 103 16.22 -8.02 13.08
CA THR A 103 17.34 -8.14 14.04
C THR A 103 17.84 -9.57 14.21
N ILE A 104 17.06 -10.55 13.74
CA ILE A 104 17.38 -11.97 13.77
C ILE A 104 17.45 -12.43 12.32
N LEU A 105 18.61 -12.98 11.91
CA LEU A 105 18.77 -13.59 10.60
C LEU A 105 19.95 -14.59 10.67
N THR A 106 19.68 -15.85 10.34
CA THR A 106 20.67 -16.92 10.23
C THR A 106 20.85 -17.33 8.77
N ASP A 107 21.92 -18.04 8.47
CA ASP A 107 22.17 -18.55 7.11
C ASP A 107 21.03 -19.51 6.67
N HIS A 108 20.52 -20.36 7.57
CA HIS A 108 19.37 -21.20 7.31
C HIS A 108 18.13 -20.38 6.94
N MET A 109 17.85 -19.28 7.66
CA MET A 109 16.72 -18.39 7.31
C MET A 109 16.92 -17.77 5.92
N ILE A 110 18.16 -17.40 5.55
CA ILE A 110 18.46 -16.87 4.20
C ILE A 110 18.16 -17.92 3.13
N ASP A 111 18.58 -19.17 3.35
CA ASP A 111 18.31 -20.27 2.41
C ASP A 111 16.79 -20.49 2.20
N ILE A 112 16.02 -20.45 3.28
CA ILE A 112 14.54 -20.58 3.22
C ILE A 112 13.91 -19.37 2.54
N ILE A 113 14.36 -18.14 2.84
CA ILE A 113 13.90 -16.91 2.17
C ILE A 113 14.11 -17.01 0.66
N GLU A 114 15.29 -17.49 0.23
CA GLU A 114 15.63 -17.68 -1.18
C GLU A 114 14.79 -18.80 -1.81
N GLU A 115 14.65 -19.95 -1.15
CA GLU A 115 13.92 -21.12 -1.68
C GLU A 115 12.43 -20.83 -1.94
N TYR A 116 11.80 -20.05 -1.07
CA TYR A 116 10.35 -19.74 -1.14
C TYR A 116 10.06 -18.34 -1.66
N GLU A 117 11.08 -17.59 -2.09
CA GLU A 117 10.94 -16.19 -2.56
C GLU A 117 10.14 -15.33 -1.58
N LEU A 118 10.39 -15.48 -0.27
CA LEU A 118 9.67 -14.78 0.79
C LEU A 118 9.90 -13.27 0.71
N GLY A 119 8.86 -12.51 0.39
CA GLY A 119 8.91 -11.05 0.39
C GLY A 119 9.12 -10.48 1.80
N ILE A 120 10.05 -9.57 1.97
CA ILE A 120 10.44 -9.03 3.28
C ILE A 120 10.17 -7.54 3.37
N LEU A 121 9.21 -7.15 4.22
CA LEU A 121 9.02 -5.78 4.65
C LEU A 121 9.90 -5.51 5.87
N VAL A 122 11.06 -4.88 5.64
CA VAL A 122 12.03 -4.57 6.69
C VAL A 122 11.62 -3.31 7.42
N SER A 123 11.44 -3.40 8.73
CA SER A 123 11.15 -2.24 9.59
C SER A 123 12.44 -1.47 9.91
N ILE A 124 12.74 -0.41 9.15
CA ILE A 124 13.95 0.40 9.29
C ILE A 124 13.65 1.89 9.01
N ASP A 125 14.01 2.79 9.93
CA ASP A 125 13.60 4.20 9.88
C ASP A 125 14.62 5.14 9.21
N GLY A 126 15.40 4.62 8.28
CA GLY A 126 16.36 5.44 7.52
C GLY A 126 17.69 5.60 8.22
N ILE A 127 18.04 6.82 8.67
CA ILE A 127 19.33 7.10 9.30
C ILE A 127 19.43 6.51 10.71
N LYS A 128 20.68 6.22 11.13
CA LYS A 128 20.99 5.53 12.39
C LYS A 128 20.40 6.23 13.62
N GLU A 129 20.53 7.54 13.69
CA GLU A 129 20.09 8.33 14.84
C GLU A 129 18.58 8.23 15.07
N ILE A 130 17.79 8.25 14.00
CA ILE A 130 16.34 8.12 14.06
C ILE A 130 15.97 6.67 14.40
N HIS A 131 16.54 5.72 13.67
CA HIS A 131 16.25 4.30 13.89
C HIS A 131 16.57 3.88 15.32
N ASP A 132 17.78 4.18 15.82
CA ASP A 132 18.21 3.78 17.16
C ASP A 132 17.35 4.40 18.26
N ARG A 133 16.96 5.66 18.10
CA ARG A 133 16.04 6.32 19.02
C ARG A 133 14.65 5.68 19.03
N ASN A 134 14.15 5.31 17.87
CA ASN A 134 12.79 4.80 17.70
C ASN A 134 12.70 3.29 17.93
N ARG A 135 13.77 2.52 17.62
CA ARG A 135 13.80 1.04 17.59
C ARG A 135 14.91 0.42 18.42
N CYS A 136 15.13 0.95 19.63
CA CYS A 136 15.96 0.32 20.67
C CYS A 136 17.43 0.07 20.27
N ASN A 137 18.10 1.00 19.59
CA ASN A 137 19.49 0.90 19.16
C ASN A 137 19.79 -0.35 18.32
N SER A 138 18.89 -0.69 17.41
CA SER A 138 19.02 -1.91 16.59
C SER A 138 19.58 -1.69 15.19
N TYR A 139 19.90 -0.45 14.80
CA TYR A 139 20.29 -0.07 13.44
C TYR A 139 21.42 -0.90 12.85
N ASP A 140 22.56 -0.98 13.56
CA ASP A 140 23.74 -1.66 13.03
C ASP A 140 23.44 -3.14 12.73
N LYS A 141 22.69 -3.80 13.62
CA LYS A 141 22.29 -5.20 13.44
C LYS A 141 21.36 -5.41 12.25
N VAL A 142 20.39 -4.51 12.06
CA VAL A 142 19.47 -4.54 10.92
C VAL A 142 20.24 -4.29 9.63
N LYS A 143 21.12 -3.28 9.60
CA LYS A 143 21.98 -2.95 8.47
C LYS A 143 22.84 -4.12 8.05
N ASP A 144 23.49 -4.80 9.01
CA ASP A 144 24.35 -5.97 8.73
C ASP A 144 23.52 -7.12 8.13
N ASN A 145 22.29 -7.34 8.60
CA ASN A 145 21.42 -8.37 8.08
C ASN A 145 20.83 -8.01 6.69
N VAL A 146 20.48 -6.74 6.46
CA VAL A 146 20.14 -6.25 5.10
C VAL A 146 21.31 -6.50 4.15
N LYS A 147 22.53 -6.17 4.57
CA LYS A 147 23.72 -6.40 3.74
C LYS A 147 23.89 -7.87 3.35
N LYS A 148 23.66 -8.83 4.25
CA LYS A 148 23.71 -10.27 3.93
C LYS A 148 22.75 -10.66 2.83
N LEU A 149 21.50 -10.14 2.88
CA LEU A 149 20.49 -10.41 1.86
C LEU A 149 20.85 -9.77 0.52
N VAL A 150 21.35 -8.53 0.54
CA VAL A 150 21.81 -7.83 -0.66
C VAL A 150 23.04 -8.54 -1.29
N ASP A 151 24.01 -8.93 -0.49
CA ASP A 151 25.23 -9.66 -0.96
C ASP A 151 24.86 -11.05 -1.55
N ARG A 152 23.77 -11.69 -1.05
CA ARG A 152 23.23 -12.93 -1.60
C ARG A 152 22.43 -12.72 -2.92
N GLY A 153 22.19 -11.47 -3.32
CA GLY A 153 21.40 -11.14 -4.51
C GLY A 153 19.90 -11.05 -4.30
N LEU A 154 19.42 -11.11 -3.05
CA LEU A 154 17.99 -11.16 -2.68
C LEU A 154 17.37 -9.77 -2.48
N LYS A 155 18.03 -8.71 -2.95
CA LYS A 155 17.51 -7.33 -2.79
C LYS A 155 16.11 -7.12 -3.41
N TYR A 156 15.73 -7.90 -4.40
CA TYR A 156 14.42 -7.83 -5.06
C TYR A 156 13.26 -8.27 -4.15
N LEU A 157 13.56 -9.01 -3.08
CA LEU A 157 12.59 -9.41 -2.05
C LEU A 157 12.42 -8.37 -0.94
N LEU A 158 13.26 -7.30 -0.93
CA LEU A 158 13.29 -6.33 0.16
C LEU A 158 12.42 -5.10 -0.15
N GLU A 159 11.57 -4.74 0.79
CA GLU A 159 10.94 -3.44 0.90
C GLU A 159 11.25 -2.84 2.28
N ALA A 160 11.68 -1.58 2.34
CA ALA A 160 11.91 -0.90 3.61
C ALA A 160 10.67 -0.12 4.05
N ARG A 161 10.21 -0.33 5.28
CA ARG A 161 9.18 0.47 5.94
C ARG A 161 9.82 1.51 6.85
N ILE A 162 9.69 2.78 6.49
CA ILE A 162 10.05 3.90 7.36
C ILE A 162 8.80 4.35 8.10
N THR A 163 8.85 4.38 9.43
CA THR A 163 7.79 4.98 10.25
C THR A 163 8.18 6.42 10.58
N VAL A 164 7.51 7.38 9.92
CA VAL A 164 7.85 8.81 9.98
C VAL A 164 7.09 9.47 11.13
N MET A 165 7.81 9.79 12.21
CA MET A 165 7.26 10.59 13.32
C MET A 165 7.25 12.08 12.95
N PRO A 166 6.35 12.93 13.51
CA PRO A 166 6.32 14.37 13.24
C PRO A 166 7.70 15.03 13.37
N LYS A 167 8.42 14.73 14.46
CA LYS A 167 9.78 15.26 14.72
C LYS A 167 10.86 14.80 13.72
N ASP A 168 10.58 13.79 12.89
CA ASP A 168 11.52 13.17 11.98
C ASP A 168 11.31 13.57 10.51
N VAL A 169 10.25 14.34 10.23
CA VAL A 169 9.89 14.75 8.86
C VAL A 169 11.00 15.56 8.16
N THR A 170 11.81 16.30 8.92
CA THR A 170 12.95 17.06 8.36
C THR A 170 14.05 16.18 7.80
N ASN A 171 14.13 14.92 8.23
CA ASN A 171 15.12 13.93 7.76
C ASN A 171 14.53 12.93 6.76
N LEU A 172 13.32 13.17 6.23
CA LEU A 172 12.64 12.23 5.34
C LEU A 172 13.48 11.88 4.10
N LEU A 173 14.03 12.90 3.43
CA LEU A 173 14.89 12.70 2.26
C LEU A 173 16.15 11.91 2.62
N GLU A 174 16.87 12.32 3.65
CA GLU A 174 18.12 11.66 4.08
C GLU A 174 17.87 10.20 4.48
N SER A 175 16.74 9.93 5.15
CA SER A 175 16.32 8.58 5.52
C SER A 175 16.09 7.69 4.30
N VAL A 176 15.38 8.19 3.28
CA VAL A 176 15.16 7.45 2.03
C VAL A 176 16.48 7.22 1.29
N GLN A 177 17.32 8.25 1.17
CA GLN A 177 18.63 8.15 0.53
C GLN A 177 19.54 7.10 1.21
N SER A 178 19.58 7.11 2.54
CA SER A 178 20.36 6.16 3.33
C SER A 178 19.99 4.70 3.06
N LEU A 179 18.69 4.40 2.91
CA LEU A 179 18.23 3.07 2.61
C LEU A 179 18.49 2.66 1.15
N PHE A 180 18.37 3.59 0.24
CA PHE A 180 18.72 3.36 -1.16
C PHE A 180 20.23 3.09 -1.33
N ASP A 181 21.07 3.84 -0.65
CA ASP A 181 22.54 3.62 -0.63
C ASP A 181 22.92 2.29 0.07
N MET A 182 22.05 1.77 0.96
CA MET A 182 22.20 0.44 1.57
C MET A 182 21.86 -0.71 0.59
N GLY A 183 21.24 -0.39 -0.56
CA GLY A 183 20.87 -1.36 -1.59
C GLY A 183 19.38 -1.76 -1.58
N ILE A 184 18.55 -1.13 -0.77
CA ILE A 184 17.09 -1.36 -0.78
C ILE A 184 16.48 -0.45 -1.83
N GLU A 185 15.85 -1.05 -2.84
CA GLU A 185 15.29 -0.32 -3.99
C GLU A 185 13.82 0.06 -3.80
N ASN A 186 13.07 -0.69 -2.96
CA ASN A 186 11.68 -0.42 -2.64
C ASN A 186 11.57 0.18 -1.24
N ILE A 187 11.13 1.43 -1.14
CA ILE A 187 11.07 2.16 0.13
C ILE A 187 9.66 2.73 0.33
N ALA A 188 9.08 2.43 1.48
CA ALA A 188 7.71 2.79 1.83
C ALA A 188 7.65 3.64 3.12
N PRO A 189 7.87 4.96 3.04
CA PRO A 189 7.66 5.84 4.18
C PRO A 189 6.16 5.96 4.50
N VAL A 190 5.81 5.90 5.78
CA VAL A 190 4.43 6.09 6.28
C VAL A 190 4.45 6.98 7.51
N CYS A 191 3.65 8.05 7.48
CA CYS A 191 3.51 8.96 8.61
C CYS A 191 2.71 8.30 9.75
N VAL A 192 3.17 8.51 10.97
CA VAL A 192 2.40 8.14 12.18
C VAL A 192 1.28 9.17 12.36
N THR A 193 0.04 8.71 12.49
CA THR A 193 -1.14 9.57 12.60
C THR A 193 -1.89 9.42 13.93
N ASP A 194 -1.42 8.55 14.81
CA ASP A 194 -1.95 8.36 16.17
C ASP A 194 -1.27 9.26 17.21
N THR A 195 -0.36 10.14 16.78
CA THR A 195 0.33 11.15 17.59
C THR A 195 -0.01 12.57 17.12
N GLU A 196 0.23 13.56 17.97
CA GLU A 196 -0.07 14.96 17.63
C GLU A 196 0.94 15.52 16.62
N TRP A 197 0.42 16.31 15.68
CA TRP A 197 1.17 17.07 14.68
C TRP A 197 0.93 18.57 14.91
N SER A 198 1.99 19.34 15.02
CA SER A 198 1.91 20.80 15.05
C SER A 198 1.84 21.39 13.63
N GLU A 199 1.44 22.65 13.51
CA GLU A 199 1.49 23.38 12.24
C GLU A 199 2.90 23.41 11.63
N GLU A 200 3.92 23.49 12.49
CA GLU A 200 5.32 23.45 12.07
C GLU A 200 5.71 22.07 11.51
N ASP A 201 5.20 20.99 12.09
CA ASP A 201 5.44 19.63 11.57
C ASP A 201 4.81 19.45 10.18
N TYR A 202 3.59 19.93 9.96
CA TYR A 202 2.96 19.89 8.64
C TYR A 202 3.72 20.71 7.60
N LYS A 203 4.19 21.90 7.96
CA LYS A 203 5.00 22.74 7.09
C LYS A 203 6.33 22.06 6.74
N ASN A 204 7.02 21.53 7.74
CA ASN A 204 8.26 20.78 7.56
C ASN A 204 8.03 19.52 6.70
N PHE A 205 6.90 18.84 6.86
CA PHE A 205 6.55 17.68 6.05
C PHE A 205 6.36 18.07 4.57
N ASP A 206 5.56 19.10 4.27
CA ASP A 206 5.38 19.61 2.88
C ASP A 206 6.72 19.97 2.24
N GLU A 207 7.57 20.74 2.94
CA GLU A 207 8.87 21.16 2.42
C GLU A 207 9.81 19.96 2.14
N ASN A 208 9.88 18.99 3.05
CA ASN A 208 10.78 17.85 2.88
C ASN A 208 10.21 16.80 1.92
N LEU A 209 8.90 16.68 1.80
CA LEU A 209 8.27 15.89 0.77
C LEU A 209 8.60 16.43 -0.63
N ARG A 210 8.57 17.75 -0.83
CA ARG A 210 8.99 18.38 -2.11
C ARG A 210 10.45 18.11 -2.43
N LYS A 211 11.34 18.15 -1.44
CA LYS A 211 12.75 17.79 -1.63
C LYS A 211 12.90 16.31 -2.02
N LEU A 212 12.12 15.44 -1.38
CA LEU A 212 12.10 14.01 -1.72
C LEU A 212 11.66 13.79 -3.18
N TRP A 213 10.56 14.42 -3.61
CA TRP A 213 10.07 14.31 -4.98
C TRP A 213 11.08 14.83 -6.00
N SER A 214 11.71 15.99 -5.74
CA SER A 214 12.76 16.52 -6.60
C SER A 214 13.94 15.56 -6.75
N TRP A 215 14.38 14.95 -5.65
CA TRP A 215 15.46 13.97 -5.67
C TRP A 215 15.07 12.68 -6.42
N VAL A 216 13.84 12.18 -6.24
CA VAL A 216 13.34 11.00 -6.98
C VAL A 216 13.38 11.26 -8.49
N ILE A 217 12.94 12.45 -8.93
CA ILE A 217 13.00 12.87 -10.34
C ILE A 217 14.45 12.92 -10.83
N GLU A 218 15.38 13.46 -10.04
CA GLU A 218 16.81 13.46 -10.38
C GLU A 218 17.34 12.04 -10.57
N VAL A 219 16.98 11.10 -9.67
CA VAL A 219 17.38 9.69 -9.77
C VAL A 219 16.80 9.05 -11.03
N TYR A 220 15.54 9.32 -11.36
CA TYR A 220 14.90 8.79 -12.56
C TYR A 220 15.51 9.34 -13.85
N ASN A 221 16.07 10.54 -13.84
CA ASN A 221 16.73 11.14 -15.01
C ASN A 221 18.20 10.76 -15.18
N LYS A 222 18.83 10.11 -14.19
CA LYS A 222 20.21 9.65 -14.31
C LYS A 222 20.33 8.43 -15.22
N GLU A 223 21.38 8.39 -16.05
CA GLU A 223 21.66 7.30 -16.99
C GLU A 223 22.43 6.12 -16.35
N ASP A 224 22.66 6.15 -15.03
CA ASP A 224 23.42 5.15 -14.33
C ASP A 224 22.58 3.95 -13.85
N ASN A 225 23.25 2.95 -13.26
CA ASN A 225 22.64 1.70 -12.78
C ASN A 225 21.70 1.86 -11.57
N ARG A 226 21.45 3.08 -11.09
CA ARG A 226 20.53 3.38 -9.98
C ARG A 226 19.05 3.38 -10.38
N LYS A 227 18.72 2.61 -11.34
CA LYS A 227 17.44 2.62 -12.06
C LYS A 227 16.28 1.94 -11.34
N ASN A 228 16.41 1.37 -10.15
CA ASN A 228 15.37 0.55 -9.53
C ASN A 228 14.76 1.16 -8.26
N LEU A 229 14.95 2.46 -8.04
CA LEU A 229 14.31 3.14 -6.92
C LEU A 229 12.79 3.18 -7.10
N SER A 230 12.08 2.70 -6.10
CA SER A 230 10.65 2.88 -5.93
C SER A 230 10.40 3.50 -4.55
N VAL A 231 9.76 4.66 -4.51
CA VAL A 231 9.35 5.31 -3.27
C VAL A 231 7.83 5.36 -3.22
N LYS A 232 7.23 4.43 -2.50
CA LYS A 232 5.76 4.25 -2.50
C LYS A 232 4.99 5.49 -2.09
N MET A 233 5.48 6.28 -1.13
CA MET A 233 4.84 7.54 -0.75
C MET A 233 4.72 8.52 -1.94
N VAL A 234 5.69 8.50 -2.87
CA VAL A 234 5.64 9.30 -4.10
C VAL A 234 4.73 8.64 -5.14
N GLU A 235 4.96 7.37 -5.44
CA GLU A 235 4.32 6.64 -6.53
C GLU A 235 2.84 6.40 -6.29
N ASP A 236 2.45 5.98 -5.08
CA ASP A 236 1.06 5.66 -4.74
C ASP A 236 0.13 6.87 -4.87
N TYR A 237 0.62 8.06 -4.54
CA TYR A 237 -0.18 9.29 -4.67
C TYR A 237 -0.18 9.82 -6.10
N LEU A 238 0.94 9.72 -6.80
CA LEU A 238 1.00 10.06 -8.22
C LEU A 238 0.07 9.15 -9.03
N GLU A 239 0.11 7.84 -8.80
CA GLU A 239 -0.78 6.88 -9.43
C GLU A 239 -2.25 7.22 -9.17
N LYS A 240 -2.60 7.53 -7.92
CA LYS A 240 -3.96 7.95 -7.56
C LYS A 240 -4.39 9.22 -8.28
N VAL A 241 -3.53 10.24 -8.35
CA VAL A 241 -3.83 11.50 -9.04
C VAL A 241 -4.00 11.31 -10.54
N LEU A 242 -3.23 10.44 -11.16
CA LEU A 242 -3.26 10.20 -12.61
C LEU A 242 -4.36 9.21 -13.05
N LEU A 243 -4.75 8.28 -12.19
CA LEU A 243 -5.68 7.18 -12.54
C LEU A 243 -7.11 7.40 -12.08
N VAL A 244 -7.42 8.51 -11.41
CA VAL A 244 -8.76 8.72 -10.86
C VAL A 244 -9.79 8.86 -12.00
N PRO A 245 -10.74 7.94 -12.10
CA PRO A 245 -11.94 8.16 -12.86
C PRO A 245 -12.76 9.25 -12.16
N LEU A 246 -13.23 10.25 -12.89
CA LEU A 246 -13.95 11.40 -12.35
C LEU A 246 -15.26 11.02 -11.61
N ASP A 247 -15.76 9.80 -11.75
CA ASP A 247 -17.08 9.41 -11.27
C ASP A 247 -17.15 8.21 -10.30
N GLU A 248 -16.06 7.56 -9.89
CA GLU A 248 -16.14 6.40 -8.99
C GLU A 248 -15.53 6.64 -7.62
N TYR A 249 -16.41 6.99 -6.68
CA TYR A 249 -16.15 7.03 -5.24
C TYR A 249 -16.17 5.66 -4.54
N GLU A 250 -16.34 4.56 -5.25
CA GLU A 250 -16.52 3.23 -4.65
C GLU A 250 -15.23 2.44 -4.38
N THR A 251 -14.08 3.02 -4.56
CA THR A 251 -12.87 2.24 -4.30
C THR A 251 -12.49 2.22 -2.83
N LYS A 252 -12.86 1.18 -2.14
CA LYS A 252 -12.31 0.85 -0.82
C LYS A 252 -10.79 0.73 -0.93
N VAL A 253 -10.07 1.48 -0.12
CA VAL A 253 -8.60 1.43 -0.11
C VAL A 253 -8.08 0.28 0.66
N CYS A 254 -8.75 0.02 1.76
CA CYS A 254 -8.35 -0.99 2.70
C CYS A 254 -9.35 -2.13 2.65
N THR A 255 -8.87 -3.35 2.48
CA THR A 255 -9.68 -4.58 2.52
C THR A 255 -10.08 -4.97 3.94
N ALA A 256 -9.54 -4.30 4.96
CA ALA A 256 -9.86 -4.55 6.36
C ALA A 256 -11.38 -4.39 6.62
N GLY A 257 -12.01 -5.43 7.14
CA GLY A 257 -13.45 -5.46 7.41
C GLY A 257 -14.35 -5.71 6.21
N THR A 258 -13.81 -6.00 5.03
CA THR A 258 -14.60 -6.25 3.79
C THR A 258 -14.85 -7.73 3.50
N PHE A 259 -14.44 -8.63 4.36
CA PHE A 259 -14.49 -10.08 4.17
C PHE A 259 -13.67 -10.63 2.97
N SER A 260 -12.96 -9.77 2.22
CA SER A 260 -12.00 -10.19 1.20
C SER A 260 -10.58 -10.38 1.77
N SER A 261 -10.36 -9.93 3.00
CA SER A 261 -9.12 -10.09 3.76
C SER A 261 -9.45 -10.30 5.23
N CYS A 262 -8.59 -11.00 5.95
CA CYS A 262 -8.69 -11.14 7.40
C CYS A 262 -7.31 -11.22 8.05
N SER A 263 -7.27 -10.94 9.34
CA SER A 263 -6.09 -11.18 10.17
C SER A 263 -6.39 -12.17 11.27
N ILE A 264 -5.55 -13.19 11.41
CA ILE A 264 -5.77 -14.29 12.35
C ILE A 264 -4.68 -14.30 13.41
N GLY A 265 -5.09 -14.23 14.68
CA GLY A 265 -4.22 -14.19 15.84
C GLY A 265 -3.70 -15.55 16.26
N VAL A 266 -2.74 -15.55 17.19
CA VAL A 266 -2.05 -16.77 17.69
C VAL A 266 -2.97 -17.85 18.27
N ASN A 267 -4.15 -17.46 18.73
CA ASN A 267 -5.20 -18.34 19.29
C ASN A 267 -6.36 -18.59 18.32
N GLY A 268 -6.25 -18.15 17.05
CA GLY A 268 -7.26 -18.35 16.02
C GLY A 268 -8.34 -17.28 15.94
N ASP A 269 -8.29 -16.22 16.73
CA ASP A 269 -9.22 -15.10 16.64
C ASP A 269 -9.10 -14.41 15.29
N ILE A 270 -10.24 -14.17 14.65
CA ILE A 270 -10.36 -13.50 13.37
C ILE A 270 -10.66 -12.03 13.64
N LEU A 271 -9.80 -11.14 13.15
CA LEU A 271 -9.97 -9.69 13.23
C LEU A 271 -9.95 -9.05 11.85
N PRO A 272 -10.55 -7.84 11.71
CA PRO A 272 -10.56 -7.15 10.42
C PRO A 272 -9.18 -6.66 9.97
N CYS A 273 -8.23 -6.47 10.90
CA CYS A 273 -6.90 -5.91 10.61
C CYS A 273 -5.85 -6.42 11.61
N HIS A 274 -4.62 -6.66 11.12
CA HIS A 274 -3.49 -7.08 11.96
C HIS A 274 -3.14 -6.05 13.06
N GLN A 275 -3.38 -4.77 12.85
CA GLN A 275 -3.15 -3.75 13.89
C GLN A 275 -4.12 -3.84 15.08
N ARG A 276 -5.09 -4.76 15.06
CA ARG A 276 -6.09 -4.92 16.11
C ARG A 276 -5.80 -6.07 17.10
N HIS A 277 -4.74 -6.85 16.88
CA HIS A 277 -4.45 -8.03 17.69
C HIS A 277 -3.95 -7.77 19.10
N SER A 278 -3.49 -6.56 19.42
CA SER A 278 -2.94 -6.24 20.74
C SER A 278 -3.44 -4.93 21.34
N VAL A 279 -4.53 -4.39 20.81
CA VAL A 279 -5.11 -3.15 21.33
C VAL A 279 -6.01 -3.46 22.52
N LYS A 280 -5.61 -3.01 23.72
CA LYS A 280 -6.36 -3.26 24.99
C LYS A 280 -7.80 -2.77 24.97
N LYS A 281 -8.10 -1.71 24.21
CA LYS A 281 -9.44 -1.11 24.14
C LYS A 281 -10.09 -1.46 22.82
N GLY A 282 -11.24 -2.14 22.88
CA GLY A 282 -12.03 -2.51 21.70
C GLY A 282 -11.54 -3.77 20.97
N TYR A 283 -10.59 -4.53 21.53
CA TYR A 283 -10.16 -5.81 20.97
C TYR A 283 -11.34 -6.80 20.85
N ASP A 284 -12.01 -7.04 21.99
CA ASP A 284 -13.11 -8.01 22.05
C ASP A 284 -14.29 -7.62 21.15
N ASP A 285 -14.52 -6.34 20.94
CA ASP A 285 -15.59 -5.82 20.08
C ASP A 285 -15.34 -6.11 18.61
N LEU A 286 -14.06 -6.21 18.20
CA LEU A 286 -13.64 -6.42 16.83
C LEU A 286 -13.30 -7.89 16.48
N ILE A 287 -13.38 -8.81 17.45
CA ILE A 287 -13.26 -10.23 17.17
C ILE A 287 -14.50 -10.68 16.38
N MET A 288 -14.27 -11.10 15.13
CA MET A 288 -15.31 -11.56 14.21
C MET A 288 -15.71 -13.02 14.46
N GLY A 289 -14.83 -13.81 15.05
CA GLY A 289 -15.00 -15.22 15.35
C GLY A 289 -13.65 -15.88 15.64
N ASN A 290 -13.64 -17.20 15.76
CA ASN A 290 -12.42 -17.98 15.94
C ASN A 290 -12.38 -19.12 14.93
N ILE A 291 -11.31 -19.17 14.12
CA ILE A 291 -11.18 -20.12 13.01
C ILE A 291 -10.82 -21.53 13.47
N ILE A 292 -10.12 -21.65 14.62
CA ILE A 292 -9.72 -22.94 15.20
C ILE A 292 -10.93 -23.60 15.89
N GLU A 293 -11.70 -22.83 16.65
CA GLU A 293 -12.88 -23.28 17.35
C GLU A 293 -14.10 -23.38 16.44
N ASP A 294 -13.98 -22.95 15.19
CA ASP A 294 -15.05 -22.92 14.19
C ASP A 294 -16.32 -22.21 14.69
N THR A 295 -16.15 -21.08 15.38
CA THR A 295 -17.27 -20.29 15.88
C THR A 295 -18.05 -19.63 14.75
N ASP A 296 -19.29 -19.19 15.03
CA ASP A 296 -20.05 -18.37 14.09
C ASP A 296 -19.37 -17.01 13.92
N ILE A 297 -19.38 -16.51 12.66
CA ILE A 297 -18.86 -15.19 12.32
C ILE A 297 -19.90 -14.13 12.62
N LYS A 298 -19.46 -13.07 13.29
CA LYS A 298 -20.23 -11.83 13.49
C LYS A 298 -19.62 -10.71 12.63
N GLU A 299 -20.50 -9.87 12.09
CA GLU A 299 -20.08 -8.63 11.47
C GLU A 299 -19.62 -7.63 12.54
N VAL A 300 -18.61 -6.85 12.22
CA VAL A 300 -18.11 -5.77 13.08
C VAL A 300 -18.16 -4.44 12.32
N GLU A 301 -18.59 -3.40 12.97
CA GLU A 301 -18.58 -2.04 12.42
C GLU A 301 -17.14 -1.50 12.46
N PHE A 302 -16.37 -1.76 11.42
CA PHE A 302 -14.98 -1.32 11.34
C PHE A 302 -14.72 -0.48 10.10
N ASN A 303 -15.19 -0.92 8.93
CA ASN A 303 -15.02 -0.23 7.65
C ASN A 303 -16.19 -0.58 6.72
N ASN A 304 -17.09 0.36 6.53
CA ASN A 304 -18.26 0.21 5.64
C ASN A 304 -18.05 0.85 4.26
N GLY A 305 -16.83 1.36 4.00
CA GLY A 305 -16.46 2.01 2.74
C GLY A 305 -16.96 3.43 2.55
N THR A 306 -17.62 4.03 3.56
CA THR A 306 -17.96 5.46 3.55
C THR A 306 -16.70 6.29 3.80
N ILE A 307 -16.57 7.41 3.10
CA ILE A 307 -15.48 8.37 3.30
C ILE A 307 -16.07 9.60 3.99
N ASN A 308 -15.74 9.73 5.28
CA ASN A 308 -16.03 10.92 6.07
C ASN A 308 -14.72 11.46 6.64
N GLY A 309 -14.51 12.75 6.54
CA GLY A 309 -13.32 13.42 7.05
C GLY A 309 -13.65 14.43 8.15
N ALA A 310 -12.62 14.87 8.85
CA ALA A 310 -12.73 15.96 9.82
C ALA A 310 -13.06 17.31 9.15
N PHE A 311 -12.86 17.43 7.83
CA PHE A 311 -13.17 18.61 7.05
C PHE A 311 -14.30 18.33 6.05
N ASP A 312 -14.85 19.38 5.41
CA ASP A 312 -15.84 19.19 4.34
C ASP A 312 -15.22 18.47 3.14
N CYS A 313 -15.58 17.22 2.99
CA CYS A 313 -15.09 16.39 1.89
C CYS A 313 -15.53 16.88 0.52
N ASN A 314 -16.61 17.67 0.42
CA ASN A 314 -17.09 18.18 -0.87
C ASN A 314 -16.19 19.26 -1.44
N GLU A 315 -15.50 19.99 -0.58
CA GLU A 315 -14.57 21.06 -0.97
C GLU A 315 -13.10 20.64 -0.89
N CYS A 316 -12.82 19.36 -0.57
CA CYS A 316 -11.47 18.88 -0.35
C CYS A 316 -10.75 18.60 -1.68
N ILE A 317 -9.54 19.15 -1.86
CA ILE A 317 -8.68 18.90 -3.02
C ILE A 317 -8.33 17.40 -3.18
N ALA A 318 -8.27 16.67 -2.08
CA ALA A 318 -7.94 15.26 -2.08
C ALA A 318 -9.16 14.35 -2.33
N LYS A 319 -10.38 14.90 -2.44
CA LYS A 319 -11.64 14.14 -2.51
C LYS A 319 -11.56 12.98 -3.50
N ALA A 320 -11.07 13.25 -4.71
CA ALA A 320 -11.04 12.27 -5.79
C ALA A 320 -10.07 11.09 -5.57
N VAL A 321 -9.07 11.25 -4.72
CA VAL A 321 -8.00 10.27 -4.47
C VAL A 321 -7.94 9.80 -3.02
N CYS A 322 -8.64 10.54 -2.14
CA CYS A 322 -8.74 10.17 -0.73
C CYS A 322 -9.69 8.98 -0.59
N LYS A 323 -9.25 8.06 0.19
CA LYS A 323 -9.97 6.82 0.40
C LYS A 323 -10.32 6.59 1.88
N GLY A 324 -10.44 7.66 2.67
CA GLY A 324 -10.87 7.59 4.06
C GLY A 324 -9.78 7.23 5.08
N GLY A 325 -8.51 7.23 4.66
CA GLY A 325 -7.38 6.93 5.55
C GLY A 325 -7.27 5.46 5.96
N CYS A 326 -6.63 5.22 7.10
CA CYS A 326 -6.48 3.89 7.69
C CYS A 326 -7.62 3.64 8.70
N PRO A 327 -8.53 2.68 8.45
CA PRO A 327 -9.62 2.41 9.39
C PRO A 327 -9.14 2.05 10.80
N SER A 328 -8.00 1.37 10.93
CA SER A 328 -7.44 1.03 12.23
C SER A 328 -6.98 2.25 13.03
N GLU A 329 -6.32 3.19 12.38
CA GLU A 329 -5.88 4.45 13.00
C GLU A 329 -7.07 5.36 13.31
N ASN A 330 -8.05 5.46 12.39
CA ASN A 330 -9.31 6.16 12.62
C ASN A 330 -10.00 5.61 13.88
N TYR A 331 -10.13 4.29 13.97
CA TYR A 331 -10.75 3.65 15.13
C TYR A 331 -9.98 3.89 16.41
N THR A 332 -8.63 3.85 16.37
CA THR A 332 -7.80 4.14 17.53
C THR A 332 -7.99 5.57 18.04
N ARG A 333 -8.04 6.53 17.11
CA ARG A 333 -8.06 7.96 17.46
C ARG A 333 -9.47 8.46 17.78
N ILE A 334 -10.47 8.03 17.03
CA ILE A 334 -11.83 8.59 17.07
C ILE A 334 -12.84 7.59 17.66
N GLY A 335 -12.57 6.27 17.56
CA GLY A 335 -13.51 5.20 17.91
C GLY A 335 -14.42 4.79 16.77
N ASP A 336 -14.19 5.32 15.55
CA ASP A 336 -14.94 5.00 14.32
C ASP A 336 -13.95 4.83 13.16
N GLY A 337 -13.89 3.65 12.58
CA GLY A 337 -13.00 3.35 11.46
C GLY A 337 -13.38 4.06 10.15
N ASN A 338 -14.60 4.59 10.06
CA ASN A 338 -15.13 5.27 8.88
C ASN A 338 -14.98 6.80 8.94
N LEU A 339 -14.49 7.35 10.05
CA LEU A 339 -14.28 8.79 10.23
C LEU A 339 -12.80 9.11 10.28
N MET A 340 -12.29 9.73 9.23
CA MET A 340 -10.89 10.12 9.11
C MET A 340 -10.54 11.29 10.01
N SER A 341 -9.46 11.18 10.77
CA SER A 341 -8.99 12.26 11.66
C SER A 341 -8.48 13.48 10.89
N ASP A 342 -8.44 14.63 11.58
CA ASP A 342 -7.87 15.87 11.06
C ASP A 342 -6.41 15.70 10.63
N ILE A 343 -5.61 14.96 11.39
CA ILE A 343 -4.21 14.65 11.08
C ILE A 343 -4.10 13.87 9.77
N GLN A 344 -4.87 12.79 9.63
CA GLN A 344 -4.86 12.01 8.39
C GLN A 344 -5.35 12.82 7.19
N CYS A 345 -6.41 13.64 7.37
CA CYS A 345 -6.92 14.55 6.36
C CYS A 345 -5.81 15.51 5.90
N THR A 346 -5.13 16.18 6.84
CA THR A 346 -4.09 17.16 6.53
C THR A 346 -2.89 16.52 5.82
N ILE A 347 -2.40 15.39 6.31
CA ILE A 347 -1.29 14.66 5.68
C ILE A 347 -1.69 14.22 4.26
N THR A 348 -2.91 13.72 4.07
CA THR A 348 -3.40 13.30 2.75
C THR A 348 -3.50 14.48 1.80
N MET A 349 -3.99 15.64 2.24
CA MET A 349 -4.03 16.85 1.42
C MET A 349 -2.64 17.31 1.00
N ILE A 350 -1.64 17.25 1.90
CA ILE A 350 -0.25 17.59 1.57
C ILE A 350 0.29 16.63 0.51
N LEU A 351 0.12 15.33 0.69
CA LEU A 351 0.59 14.30 -0.25
C LEU A 351 -0.03 14.48 -1.64
N VAL A 352 -1.32 14.71 -1.71
CA VAL A 352 -2.05 14.93 -2.97
C VAL A 352 -1.62 16.25 -3.63
N ASN A 353 -1.51 17.32 -2.86
CA ASN A 353 -1.07 18.61 -3.40
C ASN A 353 0.34 18.54 -4.00
N VAL A 354 1.28 17.90 -3.31
CA VAL A 354 2.64 17.69 -3.83
C VAL A 354 2.62 16.78 -5.06
N ALA A 355 1.80 15.71 -5.08
CA ALA A 355 1.65 14.85 -6.25
C ALA A 355 1.17 15.62 -7.49
N ILE A 356 0.16 16.50 -7.32
CA ILE A 356 -0.36 17.34 -8.40
C ILE A 356 0.74 18.30 -8.93
N LEU A 357 1.55 18.88 -8.06
CA LEU A 357 2.61 19.81 -8.45
C LEU A 357 3.72 19.15 -9.27
N PHE A 358 4.09 17.92 -8.92
CA PHE A 358 5.22 17.21 -9.53
C PHE A 358 4.83 16.22 -10.65
N GLN A 359 3.54 15.99 -10.87
CA GLN A 359 3.06 14.98 -11.83
C GLN A 359 3.71 15.09 -13.22
N ASN A 360 3.80 16.29 -13.77
CA ASN A 360 4.36 16.49 -15.11
C ASN A 360 5.85 16.19 -15.17
N GLU A 361 6.61 16.59 -14.16
CA GLU A 361 8.06 16.39 -14.10
C GLU A 361 8.38 14.91 -13.96
N ILE A 362 7.64 14.17 -13.14
CA ILE A 362 7.81 12.72 -12.98
C ILE A 362 7.43 11.99 -14.26
N MET A 363 6.29 12.33 -14.87
CA MET A 363 5.81 11.66 -16.07
C MET A 363 6.71 11.87 -17.30
N THR A 364 7.47 12.96 -17.34
CA THR A 364 8.46 13.24 -18.39
C THR A 364 9.85 12.71 -18.06
N SER A 365 10.07 12.12 -16.89
CA SER A 365 11.36 11.56 -16.48
C SER A 365 11.74 10.36 -17.35
N LYS A 366 13.03 10.27 -17.75
CA LYS A 366 13.54 9.27 -18.72
C LYS A 366 13.44 7.81 -18.24
N ASN A 367 13.38 7.58 -16.94
CA ASN A 367 13.44 6.26 -16.32
C ASN A 367 12.42 6.08 -15.21
N ILE A 368 11.14 6.35 -15.46
CA ILE A 368 10.06 6.05 -14.49
C ILE A 368 9.97 4.53 -14.31
N ARG A 369 9.99 4.08 -13.05
CA ARG A 369 10.32 2.69 -12.78
C ARG A 369 9.33 1.84 -12.07
N SER A 370 8.32 2.34 -11.43
CA SER A 370 7.24 1.43 -11.10
C SER A 370 6.66 0.90 -12.42
N HIS A 371 6.41 -0.39 -12.51
CA HIS A 371 5.83 -1.00 -13.72
C HIS A 371 4.54 -0.27 -14.12
N ARG A 372 3.74 0.11 -13.14
CA ARG A 372 2.50 0.88 -13.34
C ARG A 372 2.75 2.29 -13.84
N LEU A 373 3.70 3.04 -13.24
CA LEU A 373 4.05 4.38 -13.68
C LEU A 373 4.73 4.36 -15.05
N ASN A 374 5.52 3.35 -15.35
CA ASN A 374 6.13 3.20 -16.68
C ASN A 374 5.08 2.97 -17.77
N ILE A 375 4.08 2.13 -17.51
CA ILE A 375 2.95 1.92 -18.42
C ILE A 375 2.13 3.20 -18.57
N LEU A 376 1.86 3.91 -17.48
CA LEU A 376 1.19 5.21 -17.50
C LEU A 376 1.99 6.26 -18.27
N SER A 377 3.31 6.33 -18.03
CA SER A 377 4.21 7.24 -18.77
C SER A 377 4.19 6.98 -20.26
N GLN A 378 4.29 5.73 -20.68
CA GLN A 378 4.23 5.36 -22.10
C GLN A 378 2.88 5.73 -22.71
N ASN A 379 1.80 5.49 -21.99
CA ASN A 379 0.46 5.84 -22.44
C ASN A 379 0.21 7.34 -22.42
N MET A 380 0.75 8.07 -21.42
CA MET A 380 0.68 9.53 -21.36
C MET A 380 1.54 10.20 -22.41
N GLU A 381 2.70 9.66 -22.76
CA GLU A 381 3.51 10.18 -23.87
C GLU A 381 2.81 9.98 -25.22
N LEU A 382 2.16 8.84 -25.42
CA LEU A 382 1.29 8.61 -26.57
C LEU A 382 0.12 9.60 -26.58
N LEU A 383 -0.52 9.81 -25.41
CA LEU A 383 -1.57 10.81 -25.23
C LEU A 383 -1.06 12.21 -25.55
N ARG A 384 0.14 12.58 -25.03
CA ARG A 384 0.76 13.90 -25.27
C ARG A 384 1.05 14.14 -26.75
N ILE A 385 1.65 13.17 -27.44
CA ILE A 385 1.94 13.28 -28.89
C ILE A 385 0.64 13.49 -29.65
N LEU A 386 -0.40 12.76 -29.34
CA LEU A 386 -1.70 12.88 -29.97
C LEU A 386 -2.44 14.17 -29.56
N PHE A 387 -2.27 14.64 -28.34
CA PHE A 387 -2.79 15.92 -27.87
C PHE A 387 -2.07 17.13 -28.48
N ASP A 388 -0.75 17.07 -28.66
CA ASP A 388 0.03 18.14 -29.28
C ASP A 388 -0.38 18.34 -30.75
N ASP A 389 -0.64 17.24 -31.50
CA ASP A 389 -1.16 17.32 -32.87
C ASP A 389 -2.57 17.92 -32.97
N VAL A 390 -3.40 17.73 -31.92
CA VAL A 390 -4.76 18.28 -31.86
C VAL A 390 -4.77 19.71 -31.37
N LEU A 391 -3.96 20.05 -30.33
CA LEU A 391 -3.92 21.36 -29.69
C LEU A 391 -3.23 22.44 -30.52
N ILE A 392 -2.25 22.07 -31.38
CA ILE A 392 -1.51 23.03 -32.21
C ILE A 392 -2.40 23.61 -33.31
N HIS A 393 -3.49 22.93 -33.66
CA HIS A 393 -4.26 23.30 -34.87
C HIS A 393 -5.60 23.98 -34.60
N GLU A 394 -6.13 24.01 -33.33
CA GLU A 394 -7.48 24.59 -33.11
C GLU A 394 -7.67 25.25 -31.73
N PRO A 395 -7.78 26.57 -31.65
CA PRO A 395 -8.01 27.27 -30.39
C PRO A 395 -9.48 27.22 -29.90
N ASN A 396 -10.35 26.48 -30.56
CA ASN A 396 -11.78 26.45 -30.28
C ASN A 396 -12.17 25.16 -29.49
N THR A 397 -12.86 25.31 -28.36
CA THR A 397 -13.25 24.20 -27.48
C THR A 397 -14.03 23.09 -28.20
N LYS A 398 -14.82 23.42 -29.24
CA LYS A 398 -15.58 22.45 -30.03
C LYS A 398 -14.69 21.55 -30.87
N GLU A 399 -13.65 22.10 -31.48
CA GLU A 399 -12.66 21.35 -32.26
C GLU A 399 -11.75 20.54 -31.33
N TYR A 400 -11.45 21.04 -30.14
CA TYR A 400 -10.76 20.31 -29.08
C TYR A 400 -11.53 19.04 -28.69
N ILE A 401 -12.84 19.14 -28.43
CA ILE A 401 -13.69 17.99 -28.10
C ILE A 401 -13.76 16.98 -29.27
N LYS A 402 -13.88 17.45 -30.50
CA LYS A 402 -13.84 16.60 -31.69
C LYS A 402 -12.50 15.88 -31.85
N GLY A 403 -11.41 16.58 -31.58
CA GLY A 403 -10.07 16.01 -31.56
C GLY A 403 -9.91 14.90 -30.52
N LEU A 404 -10.43 15.11 -29.31
CA LEU A 404 -10.45 14.10 -28.25
C LEU A 404 -11.31 12.88 -28.63
N MET A 405 -12.45 13.07 -29.31
CA MET A 405 -13.30 11.98 -29.80
C MET A 405 -12.61 11.19 -30.94
N TYR A 406 -11.96 11.87 -31.88
CA TYR A 406 -11.14 11.23 -32.92
C TYR A 406 -9.98 10.43 -32.33
N PHE A 407 -9.36 10.98 -31.30
CA PHE A 407 -8.30 10.33 -30.57
C PHE A 407 -8.77 9.03 -29.89
N TYR A 408 -9.95 9.05 -29.29
CA TYR A 408 -10.56 7.87 -28.69
C TYR A 408 -10.84 6.76 -29.73
N GLU A 409 -11.35 7.12 -30.91
CA GLU A 409 -11.52 6.15 -32.01
C GLU A 409 -10.20 5.50 -32.38
N LYS A 410 -9.10 6.27 -32.40
CA LYS A 410 -7.75 5.73 -32.70
C LYS A 410 -7.19 4.84 -31.57
N LEU A 411 -7.51 5.15 -30.33
CA LEU A 411 -7.16 4.29 -29.18
C LEU A 411 -8.00 3.01 -29.13
N THR A 412 -9.26 3.07 -29.54
CA THR A 412 -10.10 1.85 -29.67
C THR A 412 -9.63 0.94 -30.80
N ASP A 413 -9.03 1.47 -31.86
CA ASP A 413 -8.38 0.68 -32.89
C ASP A 413 -7.07 0.00 -32.41
N ALA A 414 -6.43 0.55 -31.37
CA ALA A 414 -5.23 0.01 -30.74
C ALA A 414 -5.52 -0.91 -29.53
N GLN A 415 -6.69 -1.52 -29.49
CA GLN A 415 -7.24 -2.27 -28.34
C GLN A 415 -6.33 -3.35 -27.76
N ASP A 416 -5.50 -3.98 -28.56
CA ASP A 416 -4.65 -5.09 -28.14
C ASP A 416 -3.40 -4.65 -27.34
N ILE A 417 -3.15 -3.33 -27.27
CA ILE A 417 -1.95 -2.75 -26.63
C ILE A 417 -2.28 -2.14 -25.27
N LEU A 418 -3.56 -1.87 -24.97
CA LEU A 418 -4.00 -1.16 -23.77
C LEU A 418 -4.44 -2.13 -22.67
N LEU A 419 -3.94 -1.90 -21.45
CA LEU A 419 -4.40 -2.62 -20.26
C LEU A 419 -5.91 -2.40 -20.02
N PRO A 420 -6.64 -3.42 -19.54
CA PRO A 420 -8.10 -3.32 -19.28
C PRO A 420 -8.50 -2.15 -18.38
N SER A 421 -7.71 -1.86 -17.33
CA SER A 421 -7.93 -0.73 -16.41
C SER A 421 -7.77 0.64 -17.08
N PHE A 422 -6.84 0.76 -18.03
CA PHE A 422 -6.65 2.00 -18.79
C PHE A 422 -7.78 2.20 -19.81
N ARG A 423 -8.23 1.12 -20.42
CA ARG A 423 -9.39 1.13 -21.34
C ARG A 423 -10.64 1.64 -20.62
N GLN A 424 -10.92 1.13 -19.41
CA GLN A 424 -12.06 1.57 -18.59
C GLN A 424 -11.96 3.05 -18.20
N SER A 425 -10.76 3.56 -17.91
CA SER A 425 -10.52 4.98 -17.61
C SER A 425 -10.74 5.87 -18.83
N ILE A 426 -10.33 5.43 -20.03
CA ILE A 426 -10.58 6.14 -21.30
C ILE A 426 -12.08 6.18 -21.61
N ASP A 427 -12.78 5.07 -21.46
CA ASP A 427 -14.23 4.99 -21.71
C ASP A 427 -15.01 5.98 -20.84
N LYS A 428 -14.60 6.15 -19.56
CA LYS A 428 -15.22 7.14 -18.66
C LYS A 428 -14.90 8.58 -19.02
N VAL A 429 -13.65 8.87 -19.36
CA VAL A 429 -13.27 10.21 -19.88
C VAL A 429 -14.09 10.55 -21.12
N MET A 430 -14.31 9.60 -21.99
CA MET A 430 -15.14 9.77 -23.19
C MET A 430 -16.60 9.98 -22.87
N GLU A 431 -17.16 9.28 -21.88
CA GLU A 431 -18.54 9.51 -21.42
C GLU A 431 -18.74 10.94 -20.93
N VAL A 432 -17.77 11.46 -20.14
CA VAL A 432 -17.77 12.86 -19.67
C VAL A 432 -17.66 13.83 -20.84
N LEU A 433 -16.76 13.60 -21.81
CA LEU A 433 -16.61 14.45 -23.01
C LEU A 433 -17.84 14.45 -23.90
N VAL A 434 -18.48 13.29 -24.07
CA VAL A 434 -19.76 13.18 -24.80
C VAL A 434 -20.86 13.96 -24.11
N ASN A 435 -20.93 13.91 -22.79
CA ASN A 435 -21.92 14.66 -22.01
C ASN A 435 -21.65 16.18 -22.08
N ILE A 436 -20.38 16.60 -21.98
CA ILE A 436 -20.00 18.02 -22.19
C ILE A 436 -20.38 18.48 -23.59
N ASN A 437 -20.10 17.69 -24.62
CA ASN A 437 -20.47 18.03 -25.99
C ASN A 437 -22.00 18.13 -26.18
N ARG A 438 -22.77 17.24 -25.57
CA ARG A 438 -24.25 17.34 -25.57
C ARG A 438 -24.75 18.62 -24.89
N LEU A 439 -24.15 19.02 -23.74
CA LEU A 439 -24.48 20.26 -23.07
C LEU A 439 -24.13 21.50 -23.91
N TYR A 440 -23.02 21.45 -24.66
CA TYR A 440 -22.65 22.52 -25.57
C TYR A 440 -23.64 22.67 -26.75
N LEU A 441 -24.06 21.55 -27.33
CA LEU A 441 -25.03 21.54 -28.44
C LEU A 441 -26.42 22.05 -28.02
N ILE A 442 -26.86 21.73 -26.78
CA ILE A 442 -28.14 22.23 -26.21
C ILE A 442 -28.07 23.75 -26.01
N ASN A 443 -26.91 24.32 -25.66
CA ASN A 443 -26.77 25.76 -25.46
C ASN A 443 -26.59 26.56 -26.76
N GLU A 444 -26.26 25.93 -27.91
CA GLU A 444 -26.23 26.57 -29.22
C GLU A 444 -27.58 26.63 -29.91
N GLU A 445 -28.55 25.80 -29.47
CA GLU A 445 -29.94 25.78 -30.00
C GLU A 445 -30.94 26.62 -29.15
N ALA A 446 -30.48 27.19 -28.02
CA ALA A 446 -31.24 28.08 -27.15
C ALA A 446 -30.81 29.54 -27.30
#